data_8f51b389f0af487de0be659d8b571d10
#
_entry.id   8f51b389f0af487de0be659d8b571d10
#
_cell.length_a   1.000
_cell.length_b   1.000
_cell.length_c   1.000
_cell.angle_alpha   90.00
_cell.angle_beta   90.00
_cell.angle_gamma   90.00
#
_symmetry.space_group_name_H-M   'P 1'
#
loop_
_entity.id
_entity.type
_entity.pdbx_description
1 polymer ?
#
loop_
_entity_poly.entity_id
_entity_poly.type
_entity_poly.pdbx_seq_one_letter_code
_entity_poly.pdbx_strand_id
1 'polypeptide(L)'
;MHKILVNVMREEIRMAVIDEEGQLVDFVLERTDDSHMANHMYKGTVKNVLNGMQAAFVDIGGSQNAYLNLQQGKEQKILPRLSVGQQILVQVVKEEMLGKGARVTADVSLAGRFMVLLPYSEGMHISKKITDEALRSKLQELAAPYVQEGCGFIIRTAAAKASADEIGRDMEYLWRTWRHVLKRFKVAKSGTDLYSDADFWFRLVRDYAHRNVEEIIVDSDMGESRLLDLLGHGPTSQQIKVTRHRDSTPIFKANHIEPQLEDLISRDINLPSGGSIRIDHTEALTVFDVNSAHYTGKSNKLEDLAFTVNKEAAKEICRQLRLRDIGGIIVVDFIDMKDKEHQQELLKLLGVQAKLDKMKTVVCGISSLGLVEMTRKRARQGLQTLMFDTCPQCGGTGYMLSGRTVYMQIVRRIRELFKSGRIKTNLEIEVHPEVAQYLTKAVLENLGESIGRKISIVVNPQISREGYSLMAITE
;
A
#
# COMPACT_ATOMS: atom_id res chain seq x y z
N MET A 1 18.83 12.06 14.08
CA MET A 1 18.40 12.64 12.79
C MET A 1 18.29 11.53 11.76
N HIS A 2 17.59 11.76 10.64
CA HIS A 2 17.42 10.70 9.63
C HIS A 2 18.32 10.95 8.43
N LYS A 3 18.70 9.87 7.74
CA LYS A 3 19.29 9.93 6.40
C LYS A 3 18.36 9.31 5.39
N ILE A 4 18.39 9.82 4.18
CA ILE A 4 17.64 9.27 3.03
C ILE A 4 18.65 8.67 2.06
N LEU A 5 18.46 7.42 1.71
CA LEU A 5 19.25 6.71 0.71
C LEU A 5 18.38 6.52 -0.53
N VAL A 6 18.88 6.86 -1.70
CA VAL A 6 18.15 6.72 -2.96
C VAL A 6 18.98 5.90 -3.93
N ASN A 7 18.46 4.73 -4.27
CA ASN A 7 19.03 3.85 -5.29
C ASN A 7 18.23 4.01 -6.57
N VAL A 8 18.90 4.36 -7.65
CA VAL A 8 18.29 4.70 -8.95
C VAL A 8 18.71 3.71 -10.00
N MET A 9 17.76 2.95 -10.51
CA MET A 9 17.90 2.12 -11.70
C MET A 9 16.98 2.66 -12.79
N ARG A 10 17.15 2.21 -14.02
CA ARG A 10 16.32 2.65 -15.13
C ARG A 10 14.85 2.25 -14.95
N GLU A 11 14.65 1.05 -14.44
CA GLU A 11 13.34 0.41 -14.29
C GLU A 11 12.72 0.68 -12.92
N GLU A 12 13.53 1.06 -11.92
CA GLU A 12 13.10 1.12 -10.53
C GLU A 12 13.87 2.17 -9.73
N ILE A 13 13.17 2.91 -8.89
CA ILE A 13 13.77 3.78 -7.88
C ILE A 13 13.37 3.27 -6.50
N ARG A 14 14.37 3.05 -5.63
CA ARG A 14 14.17 2.67 -4.25
C ARG A 14 14.66 3.78 -3.32
N MET A 15 13.85 4.13 -2.34
CA MET A 15 14.22 5.10 -1.31
C MET A 15 14.06 4.48 0.06
N ALA A 16 15.09 4.57 0.88
CA ALA A 16 15.10 4.16 2.28
C ALA A 16 15.34 5.38 3.17
N VAL A 17 14.54 5.53 4.21
CA VAL A 17 14.79 6.49 5.30
C VAL A 17 15.30 5.70 6.49
N ILE A 18 16.47 6.07 7.00
CA ILE A 18 17.11 5.42 8.14
C ILE A 18 17.28 6.39 9.31
N ASP A 19 17.25 5.85 10.51
CA ASP A 19 17.55 6.60 11.74
C ASP A 19 19.06 6.63 12.04
N GLU A 20 19.42 7.15 13.21
CA GLU A 20 20.81 7.27 13.67
C GLU A 20 21.47 5.91 13.92
N GLU A 21 20.69 4.90 14.26
CA GLU A 21 21.13 3.53 14.48
C GLU A 21 21.22 2.72 13.16
N GLY A 22 20.88 3.32 12.01
CA GLY A 22 20.85 2.66 10.71
C GLY A 22 19.61 1.76 10.50
N GLN A 23 18.59 1.90 11.36
CA GLN A 23 17.35 1.15 11.21
C GLN A 23 16.43 1.78 10.17
N LEU A 24 15.81 0.95 9.34
CA LEU A 24 14.86 1.37 8.33
C LEU A 24 13.58 1.90 8.98
N VAL A 25 13.26 3.16 8.74
CA VAL A 25 12.07 3.88 9.29
C VAL A 25 10.96 4.01 8.27
N ASP A 26 11.31 4.22 7.00
CA ASP A 26 10.36 4.37 5.89
C ASP A 26 10.99 3.82 4.61
N PHE A 27 10.18 3.27 3.72
CA PHE A 27 10.62 2.71 2.46
C PHE A 27 9.66 3.04 1.32
N VAL A 28 10.19 3.39 0.16
CA VAL A 28 9.41 3.65 -1.06
C VAL A 28 10.05 2.91 -2.22
N LEU A 29 9.22 2.19 -2.94
CA LEU A 29 9.56 1.50 -4.18
C LEU A 29 8.71 2.09 -5.30
N GLU A 30 9.33 2.53 -6.39
CA GLU A 30 8.64 2.99 -7.58
C GLU A 30 9.25 2.35 -8.83
N ARG A 31 8.41 1.75 -9.64
CA ARG A 31 8.80 1.20 -10.94
C ARG A 31 8.32 2.10 -12.06
N THR A 32 9.10 2.14 -13.14
CA THR A 32 8.79 3.00 -14.31
C THR A 32 7.47 2.62 -14.98
N ASP A 33 7.09 1.34 -14.89
CA ASP A 33 5.88 0.79 -15.48
C ASP A 33 4.66 0.85 -14.53
N ASP A 34 4.86 1.21 -13.26
CA ASP A 34 3.78 1.36 -12.30
C ASP A 34 3.00 2.63 -12.60
N SER A 35 1.80 2.48 -13.10
CA SER A 35 0.86 3.59 -13.33
C SER A 35 0.28 4.09 -12.00
N HIS A 36 1.10 4.76 -11.18
CA HIS A 36 0.58 5.47 -10.02
C HIS A 36 -0.36 6.57 -10.47
N MET A 37 -1.65 6.36 -10.29
CA MET A 37 -2.69 7.34 -10.65
C MET A 37 -3.09 8.24 -9.47
N ALA A 38 -2.68 7.93 -8.24
CA ALA A 38 -3.07 8.71 -7.06
C ALA A 38 -2.62 10.16 -7.19
N ASN A 39 -3.53 11.10 -6.91
CA ASN A 39 -3.41 12.54 -7.08
C ASN A 39 -3.28 13.04 -8.54
N HIS A 40 -3.25 12.16 -9.54
CA HIS A 40 -3.29 12.58 -10.96
C HIS A 40 -4.63 13.23 -11.31
N MET A 41 -4.60 14.17 -12.21
CA MET A 41 -5.81 14.86 -12.71
C MET A 41 -6.08 14.48 -14.15
N TYR A 42 -7.31 14.09 -14.41
CA TYR A 42 -7.75 13.64 -15.73
C TYR A 42 -8.86 14.54 -16.29
N LYS A 43 -8.88 14.66 -17.61
CA LYS A 43 -10.08 15.12 -18.33
C LYS A 43 -10.99 13.92 -18.51
N GLY A 44 -12.00 13.79 -17.65
CA GLY A 44 -12.95 12.68 -17.70
C GLY A 44 -14.23 13.01 -18.47
N THR A 45 -14.91 11.99 -18.99
CA THR A 45 -16.26 12.09 -19.56
C THR A 45 -17.24 11.35 -18.66
N VAL A 46 -18.31 12.02 -18.26
CA VAL A 46 -19.41 11.42 -17.48
C VAL A 46 -20.13 10.39 -18.34
N LYS A 47 -20.07 9.12 -17.95
CA LYS A 47 -20.75 8.01 -18.65
C LYS A 47 -22.12 7.70 -18.08
N ASN A 48 -22.28 7.84 -16.75
CA ASN A 48 -23.53 7.55 -16.09
C ASN A 48 -23.68 8.41 -14.83
N VAL A 49 -24.91 8.77 -14.48
CA VAL A 49 -25.25 9.52 -13.26
C VAL A 49 -26.34 8.78 -12.52
N LEU A 50 -26.06 8.38 -11.29
CA LEU A 50 -26.95 7.63 -10.41
C LEU A 50 -27.42 8.53 -9.26
N ASN A 51 -28.51 9.26 -9.47
CA ASN A 51 -29.04 10.23 -8.50
C ASN A 51 -29.40 9.58 -7.15
N GLY A 52 -29.93 8.36 -7.16
CA GLY A 52 -30.27 7.62 -5.93
C GLY A 52 -29.05 7.26 -5.06
N MET A 53 -27.89 7.10 -5.65
CA MET A 53 -26.63 6.83 -4.95
C MET A 53 -25.77 8.08 -4.78
N GLN A 54 -26.22 9.22 -5.30
CA GLN A 54 -25.45 10.47 -5.36
C GLN A 54 -24.03 10.26 -5.92
N ALA A 55 -23.95 9.54 -7.01
CA ALA A 55 -22.70 9.15 -7.64
C ALA A 55 -22.77 9.30 -9.17
N ALA A 56 -21.61 9.51 -9.79
CA ALA A 56 -21.44 9.43 -11.22
C ALA A 56 -20.27 8.48 -11.56
N PHE A 57 -20.33 7.89 -12.75
CA PHE A 57 -19.24 7.13 -13.31
C PHE A 57 -18.59 7.93 -14.44
N VAL A 58 -17.28 8.08 -14.35
CA VAL A 58 -16.49 8.95 -15.23
C VAL A 58 -15.44 8.12 -15.93
N ASP A 59 -15.41 8.18 -17.24
CA ASP A 59 -14.35 7.58 -18.06
C ASP A 59 -13.12 8.49 -18.03
N ILE A 60 -12.03 7.99 -17.48
CA ILE A 60 -10.72 8.64 -17.38
C ILE A 60 -9.66 7.95 -18.24
N GLY A 61 -10.06 7.03 -19.15
CA GLY A 61 -9.15 6.27 -20.01
C GLY A 61 -8.57 4.99 -19.38
N GLY A 62 -9.02 4.61 -18.19
CA GLY A 62 -8.65 3.35 -17.51
C GLY A 62 -9.46 2.14 -18.00
N SER A 63 -9.22 0.97 -17.42
CA SER A 63 -9.92 -0.27 -17.74
C SER A 63 -11.39 -0.24 -17.34
N GLN A 64 -11.71 0.51 -16.28
CA GLN A 64 -13.05 0.71 -15.74
C GLN A 64 -13.36 2.18 -15.52
N ASN A 65 -14.65 2.54 -15.54
CA ASN A 65 -15.08 3.90 -15.24
C ASN A 65 -14.81 4.23 -13.76
N ALA A 66 -14.26 5.41 -13.52
CA ALA A 66 -13.97 5.90 -12.18
C ALA A 66 -15.25 6.32 -11.44
N TYR A 67 -15.32 6.03 -10.15
CA TYR A 67 -16.42 6.41 -9.27
C TYR A 67 -16.22 7.83 -8.74
N LEU A 68 -17.16 8.72 -9.01
CA LEU A 68 -17.24 10.09 -8.51
C LEU A 68 -18.41 10.22 -7.54
N ASN A 69 -18.11 10.57 -6.28
CA ASN A 69 -19.15 10.95 -5.32
C ASN A 69 -19.63 12.37 -5.60
N LEU A 70 -20.94 12.60 -5.75
CA LEU A 70 -21.52 13.93 -6.01
C LEU A 70 -21.66 14.77 -4.73
N GLN A 71 -21.59 14.16 -3.56
CA GLN A 71 -21.50 14.88 -2.27
C GLN A 71 -20.02 15.12 -1.95
N GLN A 72 -19.57 16.37 -1.99
CA GLN A 72 -18.18 16.72 -1.78
C GLN A 72 -17.99 17.76 -0.68
N GLY A 73 -16.84 17.67 0.01
CA GLY A 73 -16.43 18.59 1.06
C GLY A 73 -17.09 18.33 2.41
N LYS A 74 -16.62 19.04 3.44
CA LYS A 74 -17.18 18.96 4.81
C LYS A 74 -18.60 19.52 4.91
N GLU A 75 -18.96 20.42 4.00
CA GLU A 75 -20.28 21.07 3.93
C GLU A 75 -21.25 20.32 3.02
N GLN A 76 -20.88 19.12 2.53
CA GLN A 76 -21.70 18.32 1.61
C GLN A 76 -22.25 19.12 0.40
N LYS A 77 -21.46 20.07 -0.13
CA LYS A 77 -21.83 20.79 -1.34
C LYS A 77 -22.08 19.78 -2.46
N ILE A 78 -23.32 19.75 -2.94
CA ILE A 78 -23.70 18.89 -4.07
C ILE A 78 -23.13 19.55 -5.32
N LEU A 79 -22.35 18.79 -6.10
CA LEU A 79 -21.90 19.24 -7.40
C LEU A 79 -23.09 19.67 -8.27
N PRO A 80 -22.97 20.70 -9.12
CA PRO A 80 -24.00 21.06 -10.08
C PRO A 80 -24.42 19.80 -10.89
N ARG A 81 -25.68 19.74 -11.30
CA ARG A 81 -26.20 18.59 -12.05
C ARG A 81 -25.29 18.23 -13.21
N LEU A 82 -24.65 17.07 -13.12
CA LEU A 82 -23.83 16.53 -14.19
C LEU A 82 -24.73 15.86 -15.24
N SER A 83 -24.33 16.01 -16.51
CA SER A 83 -25.02 15.36 -17.64
C SER A 83 -24.12 14.29 -18.25
N VAL A 84 -24.73 13.20 -18.75
CA VAL A 84 -24.02 12.19 -19.51
C VAL A 84 -23.37 12.83 -20.75
N GLY A 85 -22.11 12.50 -21.02
CA GLY A 85 -21.29 13.11 -22.07
C GLY A 85 -20.56 14.39 -21.66
N GLN A 86 -20.86 14.96 -20.49
CA GLN A 86 -20.17 16.15 -19.98
C GLN A 86 -18.71 15.84 -19.67
N GLN A 87 -17.82 16.74 -20.10
CA GLN A 87 -16.39 16.68 -19.78
C GLN A 87 -16.11 17.41 -18.47
N ILE A 88 -15.42 16.78 -17.55
CA ILE A 88 -15.10 17.32 -16.24
C ILE A 88 -13.64 17.08 -15.89
N LEU A 89 -13.06 17.98 -15.09
CA LEU A 89 -11.77 17.78 -14.47
C LEU A 89 -11.98 16.96 -13.18
N VAL A 90 -11.27 15.85 -13.06
CA VAL A 90 -11.31 15.00 -11.87
C VAL A 90 -9.92 14.63 -11.41
N GLN A 91 -9.76 14.42 -10.11
CA GLN A 91 -8.52 13.97 -9.48
C GLN A 91 -8.71 12.60 -8.84
N VAL A 92 -7.76 11.69 -9.03
CA VAL A 92 -7.79 10.36 -8.45
C VAL A 92 -7.48 10.43 -6.94
N VAL A 93 -8.41 9.94 -6.13
CA VAL A 93 -8.27 9.85 -4.65
C VAL A 93 -7.85 8.44 -4.20
N LYS A 94 -8.30 7.42 -4.94
CA LYS A 94 -7.91 6.02 -4.76
C LYS A 94 -7.76 5.38 -6.12
N GLU A 95 -6.71 4.62 -6.28
CA GLU A 95 -6.40 3.88 -7.51
C GLU A 95 -7.41 2.76 -7.76
N GLU A 96 -7.45 2.30 -9.00
CA GLU A 96 -8.19 1.11 -9.40
C GLU A 96 -7.65 -0.11 -8.63
N MET A 97 -8.55 -0.91 -8.10
CA MET A 97 -8.21 -2.14 -7.37
C MET A 97 -9.10 -3.27 -7.83
N LEU A 98 -8.56 -4.48 -7.90
CA LEU A 98 -9.22 -5.77 -8.17
C LEU A 98 -10.73 -5.66 -8.46
N GLY A 99 -11.09 -5.39 -9.74
CA GLY A 99 -12.49 -5.34 -10.19
C GLY A 99 -13.29 -4.09 -9.82
N LYS A 100 -12.65 -3.05 -9.25
CA LYS A 100 -13.29 -1.76 -8.92
C LYS A 100 -12.54 -0.61 -9.56
N GLY A 101 -13.23 0.22 -10.33
CA GLY A 101 -12.65 1.42 -10.92
C GLY A 101 -12.12 2.41 -9.89
N ALA A 102 -11.23 3.29 -10.32
CA ALA A 102 -10.62 4.33 -9.48
C ALA A 102 -11.70 5.22 -8.82
N ARG A 103 -11.42 5.70 -7.61
CA ARG A 103 -12.28 6.72 -6.99
C ARG A 103 -11.71 8.10 -7.25
N VAL A 104 -12.54 8.99 -7.78
CA VAL A 104 -12.16 10.35 -8.14
C VAL A 104 -12.96 11.42 -7.40
N THR A 105 -12.42 12.63 -7.38
CA THR A 105 -13.09 13.84 -6.86
C THR A 105 -13.03 14.95 -7.91
N ALA A 106 -14.05 15.82 -7.95
CA ALA A 106 -14.02 17.07 -8.71
C ALA A 106 -13.48 18.23 -7.87
N ASP A 107 -13.37 18.08 -6.55
CA ASP A 107 -12.70 19.02 -5.65
C ASP A 107 -11.20 18.75 -5.69
N VAL A 108 -10.56 19.26 -6.74
CA VAL A 108 -9.14 19.00 -7.00
C VAL A 108 -8.24 19.83 -6.10
N SER A 109 -7.05 19.32 -5.81
CA SER A 109 -6.05 19.99 -5.00
C SER A 109 -4.65 19.81 -5.56
N LEU A 110 -3.80 20.81 -5.43
CA LEU A 110 -2.38 20.74 -5.80
C LEU A 110 -1.52 20.90 -4.56
N ALA A 111 -0.73 19.89 -4.26
CA ALA A 111 0.13 19.87 -3.08
C ALA A 111 1.54 20.37 -3.42
N GLY A 112 1.93 21.50 -2.83
CA GLY A 112 3.29 21.99 -2.76
C GLY A 112 4.02 21.50 -1.52
N ARG A 113 5.21 22.02 -1.29
CA ARG A 113 6.03 21.71 -0.10
C ARG A 113 5.41 22.29 1.17
N PHE A 114 5.01 23.56 1.13
CA PHE A 114 4.53 24.34 2.27
C PHE A 114 3.02 24.58 2.23
N MET A 115 2.44 24.59 1.05
CA MET A 115 1.06 24.96 0.79
C MET A 115 0.33 23.88 -0.02
N VAL A 116 -1.01 23.86 0.09
CA VAL A 116 -1.88 23.09 -0.82
C VAL A 116 -2.86 24.08 -1.42
N LEU A 117 -2.88 24.20 -2.74
CA LEU A 117 -3.86 25.00 -3.47
C LEU A 117 -5.17 24.23 -3.61
N LEU A 118 -6.28 24.87 -3.30
CA LEU A 118 -7.65 24.37 -3.45
C LEU A 118 -8.39 25.27 -4.47
N PRO A 119 -8.34 24.95 -5.77
CA PRO A 119 -8.85 25.84 -6.82
C PRO A 119 -10.35 26.10 -6.80
N TYR A 120 -11.14 25.23 -6.17
CA TYR A 120 -12.60 25.28 -6.14
C TYR A 120 -13.17 25.42 -4.71
N SER A 121 -12.33 25.66 -3.73
CA SER A 121 -12.72 25.90 -2.34
C SER A 121 -12.19 27.25 -1.90
N GLU A 122 -12.97 28.01 -1.15
CA GLU A 122 -12.55 29.31 -0.63
C GLU A 122 -11.92 29.18 0.76
N GLY A 123 -11.12 30.16 1.12
CA GLY A 123 -10.60 30.34 2.47
C GLY A 123 -9.19 29.78 2.67
N MET A 124 -8.59 30.24 3.77
CA MET A 124 -7.26 29.83 4.17
C MET A 124 -7.35 28.94 5.42
N HIS A 125 -6.84 27.74 5.29
CA HIS A 125 -6.80 26.76 6.38
C HIS A 125 -5.37 26.52 6.82
N ILE A 126 -5.15 26.20 8.09
CA ILE A 126 -3.84 25.88 8.64
C ILE A 126 -3.89 24.47 9.22
N SER A 127 -2.81 23.71 9.01
CA SER A 127 -2.66 22.39 9.58
C SER A 127 -2.98 22.39 11.08
N LYS A 128 -3.81 21.45 11.53
CA LYS A 128 -4.13 21.27 12.95
C LYS A 128 -2.93 20.89 13.82
N LYS A 129 -1.81 20.48 13.19
CA LYS A 129 -0.55 20.17 13.89
C LYS A 129 0.23 21.44 14.29
N ILE A 130 -0.13 22.60 13.76
CA ILE A 130 0.42 23.91 14.17
C ILE A 130 -0.53 24.47 15.24
N THR A 131 -0.13 24.38 16.49
CA THR A 131 -0.96 24.78 17.66
C THR A 131 -0.65 26.16 18.21
N ASP A 132 0.51 26.75 17.84
CA ASP A 132 0.92 28.09 18.25
C ASP A 132 0.14 29.15 17.48
N GLU A 133 -0.71 29.90 18.15
CA GLU A 133 -1.58 30.93 17.55
C GLU A 133 -0.81 32.10 16.96
N ALA A 134 0.31 32.51 17.57
CA ALA A 134 1.14 33.59 17.03
C ALA A 134 1.78 33.18 15.68
N LEU A 135 2.25 31.92 15.62
CA LEU A 135 2.78 31.35 14.39
C LEU A 135 1.68 31.19 13.32
N ARG A 136 0.46 30.82 13.69
CA ARG A 136 -0.68 30.69 12.79
C ARG A 136 -1.00 32.04 12.14
N SER A 137 -1.11 33.12 12.94
CA SER A 137 -1.37 34.48 12.44
C SER A 137 -0.27 34.94 11.49
N LYS A 138 0.99 34.75 11.85
CA LYS A 138 2.14 35.09 11.00
C LYS A 138 2.11 34.35 9.67
N LEU A 139 1.79 33.06 9.66
CA LEU A 139 1.72 32.26 8.42
C LEU A 139 0.55 32.68 7.55
N GLN A 140 -0.59 33.12 8.13
CA GLN A 140 -1.70 33.69 7.39
C GLN A 140 -1.32 35.00 6.71
N GLU A 141 -0.65 35.90 7.42
CA GLU A 141 -0.17 37.17 6.86
C GLU A 141 0.80 36.93 5.69
N LEU A 142 1.73 35.98 5.83
CA LEU A 142 2.69 35.63 4.77
C LEU A 142 2.02 35.04 3.52
N ALA A 143 0.95 34.27 3.68
CA ALA A 143 0.25 33.64 2.57
C ALA A 143 -0.83 34.53 1.93
N ALA A 144 -1.35 35.52 2.66
CA ALA A 144 -2.45 36.39 2.22
C ALA A 144 -2.23 37.05 0.82
N PRO A 145 -1.04 37.58 0.47
CA PRO A 145 -0.80 38.20 -0.82
C PRO A 145 -0.98 37.27 -2.02
N TYR A 146 -0.93 35.96 -1.82
CA TYR A 146 -0.99 34.97 -2.88
C TYR A 146 -2.38 34.34 -3.07
N VAL A 147 -3.34 34.67 -2.21
CA VAL A 147 -4.72 34.19 -2.30
C VAL A 147 -5.43 34.91 -3.43
N GLN A 148 -6.06 34.18 -4.34
CA GLN A 148 -6.91 34.74 -5.39
C GLN A 148 -8.37 34.47 -5.06
N GLU A 149 -9.26 35.33 -5.51
CA GLU A 149 -10.70 35.23 -5.32
C GLU A 149 -11.24 33.90 -5.87
N GLY A 150 -12.08 33.21 -5.09
CA GLY A 150 -12.65 31.90 -5.43
C GLY A 150 -11.73 30.69 -5.19
N CYS A 151 -10.53 30.90 -4.69
CA CYS A 151 -9.57 29.84 -4.40
C CYS A 151 -9.17 29.82 -2.93
N GLY A 152 -8.83 28.64 -2.41
CA GLY A 152 -8.35 28.48 -1.05
C GLY A 152 -6.98 27.82 -0.97
N PHE A 153 -6.44 27.84 0.25
CA PHE A 153 -5.15 27.23 0.55
C PHE A 153 -5.17 26.52 1.90
N ILE A 154 -4.36 25.46 1.99
CA ILE A 154 -4.02 24.82 3.28
C ILE A 154 -2.53 25.03 3.52
N ILE A 155 -2.20 25.69 4.64
CA ILE A 155 -0.82 25.82 5.12
C ILE A 155 -0.41 24.50 5.78
N ARG A 156 0.63 23.86 5.24
CA ARG A 156 1.15 22.58 5.76
C ARG A 156 2.05 22.81 6.97
N THR A 157 2.25 21.76 7.76
CA THR A 157 3.13 21.80 8.95
C THR A 157 4.57 22.18 8.60
N ALA A 158 5.03 21.83 7.40
CA ALA A 158 6.36 22.20 6.90
C ALA A 158 6.57 23.72 6.81
N ALA A 159 5.50 24.50 6.62
CA ALA A 159 5.57 25.97 6.56
C ALA A 159 5.95 26.64 7.89
N ALA A 160 5.84 25.93 9.02
CA ALA A 160 6.09 26.49 10.36
C ALA A 160 7.47 27.17 10.53
N LYS A 161 8.43 26.85 9.67
CA LYS A 161 9.79 27.43 9.71
C LYS A 161 10.26 27.89 8.31
N ALA A 162 9.38 27.90 7.34
CA ALA A 162 9.69 28.41 6.02
C ALA A 162 9.86 29.94 6.07
N SER A 163 10.76 30.47 5.24
CA SER A 163 10.87 31.90 4.99
C SER A 163 9.70 32.37 4.10
N ALA A 164 9.46 33.68 4.09
CA ALA A 164 8.47 34.30 3.20
C ALA A 164 8.76 33.97 1.71
N ASP A 165 10.03 33.98 1.30
CA ASP A 165 10.46 33.69 -0.05
C ASP A 165 10.22 32.24 -0.46
N GLU A 166 10.37 31.28 0.49
CA GLU A 166 10.10 29.88 0.25
C GLU A 166 8.60 29.62 0.05
N ILE A 167 7.77 30.26 0.90
CA ILE A 167 6.31 30.20 0.78
C ILE A 167 5.89 30.84 -0.56
N GLY A 168 6.44 32.01 -0.90
CA GLY A 168 6.16 32.69 -2.15
C GLY A 168 6.47 31.85 -3.39
N ARG A 169 7.65 31.23 -3.44
CA ARG A 169 8.04 30.34 -4.56
C ARG A 169 7.13 29.11 -4.66
N ASP A 170 6.74 28.51 -3.53
CA ASP A 170 5.82 27.37 -3.52
C ASP A 170 4.45 27.77 -4.08
N MET A 171 3.95 28.94 -3.69
CA MET A 171 2.69 29.51 -4.17
C MET A 171 2.73 29.81 -5.67
N GLU A 172 3.80 30.43 -6.16
CA GLU A 172 4.01 30.71 -7.60
C GLU A 172 4.07 29.41 -8.42
N TYR A 173 4.76 28.39 -7.91
CA TYR A 173 4.80 27.06 -8.52
C TYR A 173 3.40 26.46 -8.64
N LEU A 174 2.60 26.49 -7.55
CA LEU A 174 1.24 25.97 -7.52
C LEU A 174 0.34 26.70 -8.54
N TRP A 175 0.41 28.02 -8.60
CA TRP A 175 -0.35 28.82 -9.56
C TRP A 175 0.05 28.57 -11.01
N ARG A 176 1.35 28.43 -11.28
CA ARG A 176 1.85 28.09 -12.61
C ARG A 176 1.35 26.72 -13.05
N THR A 177 1.43 25.73 -12.15
CA THR A 177 0.95 24.36 -12.40
C THR A 177 -0.55 24.35 -12.65
N TRP A 178 -1.34 25.05 -11.85
CA TRP A 178 -2.79 25.13 -12.03
C TRP A 178 -3.17 25.73 -13.38
N ARG A 179 -2.54 26.85 -13.75
CA ARG A 179 -2.75 27.47 -15.08
C ARG A 179 -2.39 26.53 -16.22
N HIS A 180 -1.37 25.71 -16.05
CA HIS A 180 -1.00 24.69 -17.04
C HIS A 180 -2.07 23.59 -17.16
N VAL A 181 -2.59 23.09 -16.06
CA VAL A 181 -3.70 22.10 -16.03
C VAL A 181 -4.93 22.66 -16.77
N LEU A 182 -5.32 23.89 -16.48
CA LEU A 182 -6.47 24.54 -17.15
C LEU A 182 -6.27 24.71 -18.65
N LYS A 183 -5.07 25.06 -19.09
CA LYS A 183 -4.74 25.15 -20.55
C LYS A 183 -4.86 23.76 -21.20
N ARG A 184 -4.28 22.74 -20.58
CA ARG A 184 -4.38 21.36 -21.09
C ARG A 184 -5.81 20.85 -21.11
N PHE A 185 -6.61 21.14 -20.09
CA PHE A 185 -8.03 20.75 -20.03
C PHE A 185 -8.82 21.24 -21.25
N LYS A 186 -8.56 22.47 -21.72
CA LYS A 186 -9.27 23.05 -22.88
C LYS A 186 -9.00 22.29 -24.18
N VAL A 187 -7.78 21.80 -24.39
CA VAL A 187 -7.34 21.22 -25.69
C VAL A 187 -7.19 19.69 -25.69
N ALA A 188 -7.02 19.08 -24.53
CA ALA A 188 -6.81 17.63 -24.42
C ALA A 188 -8.07 16.83 -24.79
N LYS A 189 -7.87 15.61 -25.27
CA LYS A 189 -8.95 14.64 -25.46
C LYS A 189 -9.41 14.11 -24.10
N SER A 190 -10.63 13.58 -24.02
CA SER A 190 -11.10 12.86 -22.84
C SER A 190 -10.22 11.64 -22.55
N GLY A 191 -10.04 11.30 -21.29
CA GLY A 191 -9.14 10.22 -20.82
C GLY A 191 -7.68 10.64 -20.69
N THR A 192 -7.32 11.89 -21.04
CA THR A 192 -5.92 12.37 -20.95
C THR A 192 -5.56 12.74 -19.52
N ASP A 193 -4.40 12.29 -19.05
CA ASP A 193 -3.75 12.77 -17.83
C ASP A 193 -3.29 14.23 -18.04
N LEU A 194 -3.82 15.15 -17.26
CA LEU A 194 -3.54 16.58 -17.32
C LEU A 194 -2.45 17.03 -16.37
N TYR A 195 -2.34 16.33 -15.24
CA TYR A 195 -1.35 16.56 -14.19
C TYR A 195 -1.04 15.24 -13.52
N SER A 196 0.21 14.88 -13.54
CA SER A 196 0.72 13.77 -12.77
C SER A 196 1.60 14.30 -11.61
N ASP A 197 1.37 13.80 -10.42
CA ASP A 197 2.24 14.03 -9.25
C ASP A 197 3.50 13.14 -9.37
N ALA A 198 3.96 12.92 -10.62
CA ALA A 198 4.84 11.83 -11.01
C ALA A 198 6.34 12.10 -10.79
N ASP A 199 6.76 13.34 -10.50
CA ASP A 199 8.18 13.57 -10.25
C ASP A 199 8.56 13.03 -8.86
N PHE A 200 9.18 11.83 -8.84
CA PHE A 200 9.71 11.20 -7.64
C PHE A 200 10.56 12.17 -6.80
N TRP A 201 11.45 12.93 -7.43
CA TRP A 201 12.34 13.86 -6.75
C TRP A 201 11.59 15.00 -6.08
N PHE A 202 10.58 15.52 -6.75
CA PHE A 202 9.70 16.55 -6.17
C PHE A 202 8.94 15.99 -4.96
N ARG A 203 8.37 14.79 -5.06
CA ARG A 203 7.69 14.13 -3.93
C ARG A 203 8.64 13.83 -2.77
N LEU A 204 9.87 13.38 -3.06
CA LEU A 204 10.89 13.16 -2.06
C LEU A 204 11.14 14.45 -1.27
N VAL A 205 11.42 15.56 -1.96
CA VAL A 205 11.68 16.86 -1.31
C VAL A 205 10.46 17.37 -0.56
N ARG A 206 9.27 17.28 -1.16
CA ARG A 206 8.01 17.76 -0.59
C ARG A 206 7.61 17.03 0.70
N ASP A 207 7.76 15.70 0.72
CA ASP A 207 7.17 14.85 1.74
C ASP A 207 8.20 14.30 2.75
N TYR A 208 9.49 14.28 2.39
CA TYR A 208 10.56 13.70 3.20
C TYR A 208 11.67 14.67 3.60
N ALA A 209 11.98 15.69 2.77
CA ALA A 209 13.02 16.65 3.08
C ALA A 209 12.54 17.67 4.13
N HIS A 210 12.46 17.24 5.39
CA HIS A 210 12.08 18.05 6.54
C HIS A 210 13.17 18.01 7.62
N ARG A 211 12.96 18.69 8.76
CA ARG A 211 13.96 18.97 9.79
C ARG A 211 14.69 17.81 10.41
N ASN A 212 14.07 16.62 10.38
CA ASN A 212 14.69 15.44 10.97
C ASN A 212 15.64 14.74 10.00
N VAL A 213 15.76 15.27 8.75
CA VAL A 213 16.66 14.74 7.73
C VAL A 213 17.90 15.63 7.65
N GLU A 214 19.06 15.05 7.86
CA GLU A 214 20.35 15.76 7.76
C GLU A 214 21.03 15.56 6.40
N GLU A 215 20.83 14.38 5.79
CA GLU A 215 21.54 14.01 4.57
C GLU A 215 20.66 13.19 3.62
N ILE A 216 20.78 13.45 2.33
CA ILE A 216 20.23 12.63 1.25
C ILE A 216 21.41 12.09 0.43
N ILE A 217 21.56 10.78 0.38
CA ILE A 217 22.62 10.10 -0.37
C ILE A 217 21.96 9.44 -1.58
N VAL A 218 22.48 9.72 -2.77
CA VAL A 218 21.94 9.20 -4.04
C VAL A 218 23.02 8.61 -4.90
N ASP A 219 22.74 7.54 -5.64
CA ASP A 219 23.69 6.87 -6.52
C ASP A 219 23.58 7.26 -8.02
N SER A 220 22.90 8.39 -8.32
CA SER A 220 22.68 8.91 -9.67
C SER A 220 23.09 10.37 -9.81
N ASP A 221 23.91 10.72 -10.84
CA ASP A 221 24.31 12.11 -11.11
C ASP A 221 23.11 12.99 -11.47
N MET A 222 22.15 12.43 -12.23
CA MET A 222 20.89 13.12 -12.53
C MET A 222 20.09 13.37 -11.25
N GLY A 223 20.03 12.37 -10.35
CA GLY A 223 19.34 12.49 -9.06
C GLY A 223 19.96 13.55 -8.16
N GLU A 224 21.29 13.60 -8.05
CA GLU A 224 22.02 14.62 -7.28
C GLU A 224 21.70 16.03 -7.82
N SER A 225 21.85 16.23 -9.12
CA SER A 225 21.55 17.55 -9.75
C SER A 225 20.10 17.96 -9.52
N ARG A 226 19.16 17.04 -9.69
CA ARG A 226 17.73 17.31 -9.51
C ARG A 226 17.37 17.66 -8.07
N LEU A 227 17.96 16.96 -7.10
CA LEU A 227 17.78 17.26 -5.66
C LEU A 227 18.33 18.63 -5.30
N LEU A 228 19.52 18.98 -5.79
CA LEU A 228 20.11 20.29 -5.55
C LEU A 228 19.24 21.42 -6.15
N ASP A 229 18.71 21.25 -7.35
CA ASP A 229 17.78 22.20 -7.97
C ASP A 229 16.49 22.37 -7.15
N LEU A 230 15.89 21.28 -6.67
CA LEU A 230 14.64 21.27 -5.91
C LEU A 230 14.78 21.79 -4.48
N LEU A 231 15.88 21.49 -3.82
CA LEU A 231 16.19 22.03 -2.48
C LEU A 231 16.50 23.52 -2.53
N GLY A 232 16.94 23.99 -3.69
CA GLY A 232 17.10 25.39 -3.99
C GLY A 232 18.34 26.03 -3.37
N HIS A 233 18.75 27.16 -3.92
CA HIS A 233 19.81 28.03 -3.41
C HIS A 233 19.29 28.98 -2.33
N GLY A 234 18.34 28.53 -1.50
CA GLY A 234 17.74 29.36 -0.44
C GLY A 234 18.56 29.35 0.84
N PRO A 235 18.53 30.43 1.61
CA PRO A 235 19.09 30.48 2.95
C PRO A 235 18.20 29.68 3.91
N THR A 236 18.06 28.40 3.71
CA THR A 236 17.42 27.50 4.67
C THR A 236 18.38 27.33 5.84
N SER A 237 17.94 27.68 7.02
CA SER A 237 18.68 27.50 8.27
C SER A 237 19.00 26.03 8.62
N GLN A 238 18.65 25.09 7.73
CA GLN A 238 19.07 23.70 7.70
C GLN A 238 19.31 23.30 6.25
N GLN A 239 20.54 23.40 5.78
CA GLN A 239 20.96 22.80 4.52
C GLN A 239 20.98 21.29 4.70
N ILE A 240 19.99 20.61 4.13
CA ILE A 240 20.06 19.15 3.97
C ILE A 240 21.22 18.88 3.03
N LYS A 241 22.20 18.12 3.51
CA LYS A 241 23.37 17.75 2.71
C LYS A 241 22.93 16.76 1.64
N VAL A 242 23.25 17.03 0.38
CA VAL A 242 23.09 16.06 -0.72
C VAL A 242 24.48 15.48 -1.03
N THR A 243 24.58 14.17 -0.99
CA THR A 243 25.87 13.46 -1.20
C THR A 243 25.70 12.42 -2.28
N ARG A 244 26.65 12.40 -3.20
CA ARG A 244 26.72 11.36 -4.23
C ARG A 244 27.45 10.12 -3.70
N HIS A 245 26.77 8.97 -3.73
CA HIS A 245 27.39 7.67 -3.48
C HIS A 245 28.18 7.26 -4.71
N ARG A 246 29.52 7.07 -4.54
CA ARG A 246 30.46 6.76 -5.64
C ARG A 246 31.19 5.44 -5.46
N ASP A 247 30.92 4.74 -4.35
CA ASP A 247 31.54 3.47 -4.07
C ASP A 247 31.08 2.38 -5.03
N SER A 248 31.92 1.37 -5.27
CA SER A 248 31.57 0.20 -6.08
C SER A 248 30.52 -0.69 -5.41
N THR A 249 30.39 -0.63 -4.09
CA THR A 249 29.37 -1.34 -3.34
C THR A 249 28.03 -0.63 -3.49
N PRO A 250 26.96 -1.31 -3.92
CA PRO A 250 25.64 -0.70 -4.04
C PRO A 250 25.21 0.01 -2.75
N ILE A 251 24.57 1.17 -2.88
CA ILE A 251 24.23 2.08 -1.76
C ILE A 251 23.46 1.39 -0.62
N PHE A 252 22.50 0.54 -0.93
CA PHE A 252 21.72 -0.18 0.09
C PHE A 252 22.53 -1.26 0.80
N LYS A 253 23.43 -1.93 0.07
CA LYS A 253 24.35 -2.91 0.65
C LYS A 253 25.39 -2.24 1.56
N ALA A 254 25.96 -1.10 1.13
CA ALA A 254 26.93 -0.32 1.89
C ALA A 254 26.36 0.21 3.22
N ASN A 255 25.03 0.43 3.29
CA ASN A 255 24.33 0.92 4.47
C ASN A 255 23.53 -0.17 5.21
N HIS A 256 23.76 -1.46 4.93
CA HIS A 256 23.09 -2.60 5.57
C HIS A 256 21.54 -2.57 5.49
N ILE A 257 21.01 -2.07 4.36
CA ILE A 257 19.56 -1.97 4.14
C ILE A 257 18.98 -3.24 3.51
N GLU A 258 19.74 -3.93 2.61
CA GLU A 258 19.22 -5.12 1.93
C GLU A 258 18.72 -6.21 2.90
N PRO A 259 19.42 -6.56 4.01
CA PRO A 259 18.89 -7.54 4.97
C PRO A 259 17.58 -7.07 5.62
N GLN A 260 17.45 -5.77 5.93
CA GLN A 260 16.23 -5.22 6.51
C GLN A 260 15.05 -5.24 5.52
N LEU A 261 15.33 -5.15 4.20
CA LEU A 261 14.31 -5.30 3.17
C LEU A 261 13.88 -6.77 3.01
N GLU A 262 14.80 -7.73 3.18
CA GLU A 262 14.46 -9.15 3.20
C GLU A 262 13.48 -9.47 4.34
N ASP A 263 13.66 -8.85 5.51
CA ASP A 263 12.72 -8.99 6.64
C ASP A 263 11.33 -8.43 6.31
N LEU A 264 11.22 -7.42 5.42
CA LEU A 264 9.92 -6.86 5.03
C LEU A 264 9.06 -7.81 4.18
N ILE A 265 9.63 -8.83 3.59
CA ILE A 265 8.88 -9.85 2.85
C ILE A 265 8.48 -11.04 3.72
N SER A 266 9.06 -11.17 4.92
CA SER A 266 8.69 -12.22 5.87
C SER A 266 7.30 -11.96 6.49
N ARG A 267 6.55 -13.02 6.72
CA ARG A 267 5.30 -12.97 7.51
C ARG A 267 5.56 -12.89 9.01
N ASP A 268 6.70 -13.43 9.46
CA ASP A 268 7.09 -13.51 10.86
C ASP A 268 8.22 -12.51 11.14
N ILE A 269 8.06 -11.73 12.21
CA ILE A 269 9.02 -10.73 12.67
C ILE A 269 9.41 -11.05 14.09
N ASN A 270 10.71 -11.19 14.34
CA ASN A 270 11.23 -11.43 15.66
C ASN A 270 11.34 -10.10 16.45
N LEU A 271 10.99 -10.16 17.73
CA LEU A 271 11.12 -9.04 18.66
C LEU A 271 12.39 -9.19 19.50
N PRO A 272 12.99 -8.07 19.95
CA PRO A 272 14.23 -8.09 20.75
C PRO A 272 14.13 -8.92 22.03
N SER A 273 12.94 -8.99 22.65
CA SER A 273 12.69 -9.81 23.86
C SER A 273 12.60 -11.31 23.59
N GLY A 274 12.60 -11.75 22.32
CA GLY A 274 12.40 -13.13 21.91
C GLY A 274 10.95 -13.50 21.58
N GLY A 275 10.01 -12.54 21.67
CA GLY A 275 8.66 -12.67 21.11
C GLY A 275 8.68 -12.58 19.58
N SER A 276 7.52 -12.76 18.95
CA SER A 276 7.36 -12.61 17.51
C SER A 276 6.01 -12.03 17.13
N ILE A 277 5.94 -11.43 15.95
CA ILE A 277 4.71 -10.93 15.33
C ILE A 277 4.51 -11.70 14.03
N ARG A 278 3.30 -12.23 13.80
CA ARG A 278 2.88 -12.76 12.50
C ARG A 278 1.92 -11.79 11.83
N ILE A 279 2.11 -11.57 10.52
CA ILE A 279 1.29 -10.67 9.72
C ILE A 279 0.54 -11.49 8.68
N ASP A 280 -0.79 -11.44 8.73
CA ASP A 280 -1.68 -12.08 7.78
C ASP A 280 -2.59 -11.05 7.09
N HIS A 281 -2.64 -11.14 5.77
CA HIS A 281 -3.49 -10.30 4.94
C HIS A 281 -4.71 -11.09 4.47
N THR A 282 -5.89 -10.50 4.66
CA THR A 282 -7.13 -10.99 4.05
C THR A 282 -7.62 -9.97 3.01
N GLU A 283 -8.67 -10.28 2.28
CA GLU A 283 -9.28 -9.34 1.34
C GLU A 283 -9.74 -8.03 2.01
N ALA A 284 -10.26 -8.11 3.25
CA ALA A 284 -10.90 -6.98 3.93
C ALA A 284 -10.01 -6.28 4.95
N LEU A 285 -9.08 -7.00 5.60
CA LEU A 285 -8.32 -6.50 6.74
C LEU A 285 -6.94 -7.17 6.86
N THR A 286 -6.05 -6.55 7.64
CA THR A 286 -4.77 -7.15 8.02
C THR A 286 -4.81 -7.52 9.50
N VAL A 287 -4.35 -8.71 9.82
CA VAL A 287 -4.26 -9.23 11.20
C VAL A 287 -2.81 -9.33 11.61
N PHE A 288 -2.53 -8.91 12.83
CA PHE A 288 -1.26 -9.12 13.52
C PHE A 288 -1.50 -10.02 14.72
N ASP A 289 -0.72 -11.10 14.83
CA ASP A 289 -0.73 -12.03 15.97
C ASP A 289 0.60 -11.92 16.70
N VAL A 290 0.55 -11.65 18.02
CA VAL A 290 1.72 -11.44 18.89
C VAL A 290 1.97 -12.65 19.75
N ASN A 291 3.14 -13.26 19.60
CA ASN A 291 3.52 -14.48 20.29
C ASN A 291 4.72 -14.24 21.23
N SER A 292 4.69 -14.88 22.43
CA SER A 292 5.78 -14.78 23.42
C SER A 292 6.92 -15.79 23.23
N ALA A 293 6.82 -16.68 22.25
CA ALA A 293 7.53 -17.91 21.89
C ALA A 293 8.81 -18.30 22.67
N HIS A 294 9.82 -17.45 22.81
CA HIS A 294 11.11 -17.80 23.42
C HIS A 294 11.65 -16.73 24.38
N TYR A 295 10.75 -16.06 25.09
CA TYR A 295 11.17 -15.02 26.01
C TYR A 295 12.08 -15.59 27.12
N THR A 296 13.29 -15.02 27.23
CA THR A 296 14.31 -15.38 28.21
C THR A 296 14.48 -14.35 29.33
N GLY A 297 13.49 -13.48 29.52
CA GLY A 297 13.55 -12.38 30.46
C GLY A 297 13.52 -12.80 31.94
N LYS A 298 13.97 -11.88 32.80
CA LYS A 298 14.14 -12.10 34.25
C LYS A 298 12.86 -11.91 35.08
N SER A 299 11.70 -11.60 34.46
CA SER A 299 10.45 -11.39 35.19
C SER A 299 9.78 -12.74 35.55
N ASN A 300 9.46 -12.91 36.82
CA ASN A 300 8.76 -14.09 37.33
C ASN A 300 7.22 -14.01 37.20
N LYS A 301 6.68 -12.91 36.66
CA LYS A 301 5.25 -12.71 36.46
C LYS A 301 4.89 -12.73 34.98
N LEU A 302 4.02 -13.65 34.60
CA LEU A 302 3.53 -13.78 33.21
C LEU A 302 2.90 -12.50 32.66
N GLU A 303 2.25 -11.72 33.51
CA GLU A 303 1.62 -10.44 33.16
C GLU A 303 2.66 -9.37 32.73
N ASP A 304 3.75 -9.20 33.52
CA ASP A 304 4.81 -8.24 33.20
C ASP A 304 5.55 -8.61 31.93
N LEU A 305 5.66 -9.92 31.68
CA LEU A 305 6.21 -10.49 30.46
C LEU A 305 5.33 -10.14 29.26
N ALA A 306 4.05 -10.44 29.31
CA ALA A 306 3.09 -10.14 28.27
C ALA A 306 3.10 -8.64 27.94
N PHE A 307 3.09 -7.79 28.96
CA PHE A 307 3.13 -6.34 28.77
C PHE A 307 4.42 -5.86 28.11
N THR A 308 5.58 -6.43 28.46
CA THR A 308 6.86 -6.07 27.83
C THR A 308 6.89 -6.43 26.35
N VAL A 309 6.51 -7.67 26.00
CA VAL A 309 6.44 -8.13 24.62
C VAL A 309 5.42 -7.31 23.82
N ASN A 310 4.25 -7.03 24.40
CA ASN A 310 3.21 -6.25 23.76
C ASN A 310 3.67 -4.79 23.48
N LYS A 311 4.47 -4.18 24.36
CA LYS A 311 5.04 -2.84 24.10
C LYS A 311 6.05 -2.84 22.95
N GLU A 312 6.88 -3.86 22.84
CA GLU A 312 7.79 -4.01 21.71
C GLU A 312 7.00 -4.24 20.41
N ALA A 313 6.03 -5.16 20.46
CA ALA A 313 5.14 -5.45 19.34
C ALA A 313 4.38 -4.20 18.87
N ALA A 314 3.86 -3.37 19.77
CA ALA A 314 3.14 -2.15 19.42
C ALA A 314 3.99 -1.16 18.62
N LYS A 315 5.27 -1.00 19.00
CA LYS A 315 6.23 -0.15 18.26
C LYS A 315 6.51 -0.73 16.88
N GLU A 316 6.80 -2.04 16.83
CA GLU A 316 7.17 -2.73 15.61
C GLU A 316 5.97 -2.81 14.64
N ILE A 317 4.75 -3.09 15.11
CA ILE A 317 3.53 -3.06 14.27
C ILE A 317 3.38 -1.70 13.60
N CYS A 318 3.47 -0.61 14.36
CA CYS A 318 3.38 0.73 13.78
C CYS A 318 4.51 1.02 12.78
N ARG A 319 5.71 0.46 12.99
CA ARG A 319 6.83 0.53 12.03
C ARG A 319 6.50 -0.25 10.76
N GLN A 320 6.02 -1.49 10.89
CA GLN A 320 5.65 -2.36 9.76
C GLN A 320 4.49 -1.78 8.94
N LEU A 321 3.51 -1.14 9.58
CA LEU A 321 2.43 -0.44 8.88
C LEU A 321 2.97 0.64 7.92
N ARG A 322 4.03 1.35 8.33
CA ARG A 322 4.67 2.37 7.48
C ARG A 322 5.53 1.74 6.39
N LEU A 323 6.40 0.79 6.75
CA LEU A 323 7.37 0.17 5.84
C LEU A 323 6.70 -0.60 4.71
N ARG A 324 5.63 -1.35 5.02
CA ARG A 324 4.87 -2.17 4.05
C ARG A 324 3.71 -1.41 3.42
N ASP A 325 3.49 -0.15 3.81
CA ASP A 325 2.32 0.67 3.44
C ASP A 325 0.98 -0.06 3.64
N ILE A 326 0.86 -0.79 4.76
CA ILE A 326 -0.36 -1.52 5.11
C ILE A 326 -1.44 -0.51 5.49
N GLY A 327 -2.59 -0.58 4.85
CA GLY A 327 -3.71 0.32 5.10
C GLY A 327 -5.07 -0.38 5.06
N GLY A 328 -6.09 0.27 5.55
CA GLY A 328 -7.43 -0.28 5.72
C GLY A 328 -7.75 -0.60 7.17
N ILE A 329 -8.52 -1.65 7.41
CA ILE A 329 -8.84 -2.18 8.73
C ILE A 329 -7.67 -3.04 9.20
N ILE A 330 -7.24 -2.85 10.44
CA ILE A 330 -6.14 -3.56 11.07
C ILE A 330 -6.62 -4.08 12.41
N VAL A 331 -6.39 -5.35 12.68
CA VAL A 331 -6.70 -6.00 13.95
C VAL A 331 -5.42 -6.58 14.52
N VAL A 332 -5.18 -6.34 15.80
CA VAL A 332 -4.01 -6.87 16.49
C VAL A 332 -4.45 -7.74 17.66
N ASP A 333 -3.99 -8.98 17.64
CA ASP A 333 -4.13 -9.93 18.74
C ASP A 333 -2.85 -9.88 19.59
N PHE A 334 -2.92 -9.13 20.69
CA PHE A 334 -1.84 -9.01 21.65
C PHE A 334 -1.91 -10.16 22.67
N ILE A 335 -0.77 -10.46 23.29
CA ILE A 335 -0.76 -11.43 24.40
C ILE A 335 -1.71 -10.91 25.48
N ASP A 336 -2.56 -11.80 25.97
CA ASP A 336 -3.58 -11.49 26.99
C ASP A 336 -2.99 -10.76 28.21
N MET A 337 -3.61 -9.64 28.57
CA MET A 337 -3.31 -8.86 29.77
C MET A 337 -4.58 -8.67 30.60
N LYS A 338 -4.51 -9.03 31.87
CA LYS A 338 -5.62 -8.87 32.84
C LYS A 338 -5.64 -7.49 33.45
N ASP A 339 -4.47 -6.86 33.60
CA ASP A 339 -4.33 -5.54 34.20
C ASP A 339 -4.82 -4.45 33.22
N LYS A 340 -5.83 -3.71 33.68
CA LYS A 340 -6.41 -2.60 32.89
C LYS A 340 -5.45 -1.42 32.73
N GLU A 341 -4.53 -1.21 33.65
CA GLU A 341 -3.53 -0.15 33.55
C GLU A 341 -2.55 -0.48 32.42
N HIS A 342 -2.10 -1.73 32.33
CA HIS A 342 -1.26 -2.21 31.22
C HIS A 342 -1.98 -2.07 29.86
N GLN A 343 -3.26 -2.42 29.78
CA GLN A 343 -4.07 -2.25 28.55
C GLN A 343 -4.15 -0.76 28.13
N GLN A 344 -4.38 0.15 29.08
CA GLN A 344 -4.45 1.58 28.81
C GLN A 344 -3.09 2.15 28.38
N GLU A 345 -1.99 1.73 29.04
CA GLU A 345 -0.64 2.15 28.67
C GLU A 345 -0.28 1.66 27.26
N LEU A 346 -0.65 0.43 26.89
CA LEU A 346 -0.45 -0.11 25.56
C LEU A 346 -1.20 0.71 24.50
N LEU A 347 -2.48 1.03 24.73
CA LEU A 347 -3.26 1.87 23.83
C LEU A 347 -2.68 3.28 23.68
N LYS A 348 -2.21 3.86 24.80
CA LYS A 348 -1.54 5.16 24.78
C LYS A 348 -0.25 5.12 23.97
N LEU A 349 0.55 4.07 24.12
CA LEU A 349 1.77 3.85 23.33
C LEU A 349 1.45 3.73 21.84
N LEU A 350 0.46 2.91 21.46
CA LEU A 350 0.01 2.80 20.08
C LEU A 350 -0.46 4.14 19.52
N GLY A 351 -1.20 4.92 20.32
CA GLY A 351 -1.63 6.27 19.94
C GLY A 351 -0.47 7.24 19.69
N VAL A 352 0.61 7.12 20.47
CA VAL A 352 1.84 7.91 20.27
C VAL A 352 2.56 7.47 19.00
N GLN A 353 2.74 6.16 18.80
CA GLN A 353 3.39 5.62 17.61
C GLN A 353 2.61 5.91 16.31
N ALA A 354 1.28 5.84 16.37
CA ALA A 354 0.41 6.18 15.23
C ALA A 354 0.53 7.65 14.78
N LYS A 355 0.87 8.58 15.69
CA LYS A 355 1.09 9.99 15.34
C LYS A 355 2.39 10.25 14.56
N LEU A 356 3.34 9.32 14.60
CA LEU A 356 4.58 9.38 13.81
C LEU A 356 4.31 9.06 12.34
N ASP A 357 3.18 8.42 12.04
CA ASP A 357 2.79 8.07 10.68
C ASP A 357 2.37 9.33 9.89
N LYS A 358 2.83 9.44 8.65
CA LYS A 358 2.38 10.47 7.72
C LYS A 358 0.92 10.28 7.31
N MET A 359 0.50 8.99 7.22
CA MET A 359 -0.88 8.64 6.95
C MET A 359 -1.72 8.74 8.21
N LYS A 360 -3.01 9.05 8.03
CA LYS A 360 -3.95 9.09 9.16
C LYS A 360 -4.16 7.67 9.68
N THR A 361 -3.55 7.37 10.83
CA THR A 361 -3.71 6.12 11.57
C THR A 361 -4.51 6.41 12.84
N VAL A 362 -5.55 5.62 13.10
CA VAL A 362 -6.45 5.78 14.25
C VAL A 362 -6.49 4.46 15.00
N VAL A 363 -6.21 4.52 16.29
CA VAL A 363 -6.41 3.42 17.25
C VAL A 363 -7.82 3.58 17.81
N CYS A 364 -8.70 2.60 17.56
CA CYS A 364 -10.11 2.66 17.95
C CYS A 364 -10.30 2.19 19.40
N GLY A 365 -9.53 1.21 19.86
CA GLY A 365 -9.61 0.67 21.22
C GLY A 365 -9.40 -0.83 21.25
N ILE A 366 -9.71 -1.45 22.42
CA ILE A 366 -9.74 -2.89 22.60
C ILE A 366 -11.19 -3.37 22.54
N SER A 367 -11.46 -4.36 21.72
CA SER A 367 -12.78 -4.97 21.58
C SER A 367 -13.13 -5.85 22.80
N SER A 368 -14.39 -6.31 22.88
CA SER A 368 -14.82 -7.27 23.92
C SER A 368 -14.12 -8.63 23.82
N LEU A 369 -13.47 -8.91 22.70
CA LEU A 369 -12.67 -10.12 22.48
C LEU A 369 -11.19 -9.94 22.85
N GLY A 370 -10.78 -8.78 23.34
CA GLY A 370 -9.38 -8.48 23.66
C GLY A 370 -8.54 -7.97 22.48
N LEU A 371 -9.12 -7.88 21.28
CA LEU A 371 -8.41 -7.46 20.06
C LEU A 371 -8.29 -5.94 19.99
N VAL A 372 -7.12 -5.43 19.63
CA VAL A 372 -6.96 -4.00 19.34
C VAL A 372 -7.37 -3.71 17.91
N GLU A 373 -8.27 -2.76 17.75
CA GLU A 373 -8.79 -2.30 16.47
C GLU A 373 -8.12 -1.01 16.04
N MET A 374 -7.65 -0.98 14.81
CA MET A 374 -7.00 0.19 14.21
C MET A 374 -7.48 0.41 12.77
N THR A 375 -7.36 1.63 12.29
CA THR A 375 -7.53 1.95 10.87
C THR A 375 -6.40 2.83 10.38
N ARG A 376 -5.92 2.59 9.16
CA ARG A 376 -4.92 3.42 8.49
C ARG A 376 -5.40 3.80 7.08
N LYS A 377 -5.30 5.08 6.72
CA LYS A 377 -5.66 5.55 5.39
C LYS A 377 -4.72 4.94 4.35
N ARG A 378 -5.26 4.24 3.35
CA ARG A 378 -4.49 3.78 2.18
C ARG A 378 -4.22 4.97 1.26
N ALA A 379 -2.97 5.19 0.90
CA ALA A 379 -2.57 6.22 -0.08
C ALA A 379 -2.02 5.61 -1.38
N ARG A 380 -1.35 4.46 -1.28
CA ARG A 380 -0.70 3.74 -2.38
C ARG A 380 -1.04 2.25 -2.31
N GLN A 381 -0.58 1.51 -3.31
CA GLN A 381 -0.52 0.05 -3.24
C GLN A 381 0.51 -0.35 -2.18
N GLY A 382 0.17 -1.34 -1.35
CA GLY A 382 1.09 -1.84 -0.35
C GLY A 382 2.28 -2.57 -0.99
N LEU A 383 3.40 -2.60 -0.28
CA LEU A 383 4.64 -3.24 -0.73
C LEU A 383 4.42 -4.70 -1.19
N GLN A 384 3.52 -5.42 -0.52
CA GLN A 384 3.16 -6.79 -0.90
C GLN A 384 2.61 -6.88 -2.33
N THR A 385 1.73 -5.96 -2.72
CA THR A 385 1.14 -5.95 -4.07
C THR A 385 2.17 -5.59 -5.14
N LEU A 386 3.18 -4.76 -4.77
CA LEU A 386 4.25 -4.35 -5.68
C LEU A 386 5.32 -5.43 -5.87
N MET A 387 5.57 -6.26 -4.85
CA MET A 387 6.69 -7.21 -4.85
C MET A 387 6.30 -8.66 -5.12
N PHE A 388 5.00 -9.02 -4.98
CA PHE A 388 4.57 -10.40 -5.09
C PHE A 388 3.47 -10.59 -6.11
N ASP A 389 3.57 -11.68 -6.85
CA ASP A 389 2.50 -12.21 -7.66
C ASP A 389 1.66 -13.22 -6.87
N THR A 390 0.39 -13.38 -7.27
CA THR A 390 -0.46 -14.42 -6.70
C THR A 390 0.09 -15.80 -7.07
N CYS A 391 0.27 -16.67 -6.09
CA CYS A 391 0.76 -18.04 -6.33
C CYS A 391 -0.16 -18.78 -7.33
N PRO A 392 0.34 -19.20 -8.50
CA PRO A 392 -0.49 -19.83 -9.51
C PRO A 392 -1.03 -21.20 -9.10
N GLN A 393 -0.37 -21.86 -8.12
CA GLN A 393 -0.82 -23.18 -7.65
C GLN A 393 -2.04 -23.13 -6.76
N CYS A 394 -2.05 -22.22 -5.78
CA CYS A 394 -3.15 -22.10 -4.82
C CYS A 394 -4.07 -20.90 -5.08
N GLY A 395 -3.79 -20.08 -6.10
CA GLY A 395 -4.58 -18.87 -6.38
C GLY A 395 -4.60 -17.87 -5.22
N GLY A 396 -3.56 -17.89 -4.36
CA GLY A 396 -3.45 -17.02 -3.18
C GLY A 396 -4.13 -17.55 -1.91
N THR A 397 -4.78 -18.73 -1.96
CA THR A 397 -5.49 -19.29 -0.79
C THR A 397 -4.54 -19.83 0.28
N GLY A 398 -3.30 -20.19 -0.06
CA GLY A 398 -2.34 -20.86 0.82
C GLY A 398 -2.64 -22.35 1.05
N TYR A 399 -3.72 -22.89 0.48
CA TYR A 399 -4.13 -24.28 0.61
C TYR A 399 -4.28 -24.94 -0.76
N MET A 400 -3.97 -26.24 -0.79
CA MET A 400 -4.18 -27.11 -1.95
C MET A 400 -4.88 -28.39 -1.49
N LEU A 401 -5.62 -29.02 -2.40
CA LEU A 401 -6.20 -30.32 -2.10
C LEU A 401 -5.10 -31.34 -1.78
N SER A 402 -5.31 -32.14 -0.75
CA SER A 402 -4.38 -33.24 -0.45
C SER A 402 -4.40 -34.27 -1.57
N GLY A 403 -3.27 -34.93 -1.85
CA GLY A 403 -3.21 -36.00 -2.86
C GLY A 403 -4.25 -37.10 -2.61
N ARG A 404 -4.60 -37.36 -1.34
CA ARG A 404 -5.70 -38.27 -0.99
C ARG A 404 -7.06 -37.78 -1.42
N THR A 405 -7.32 -36.46 -1.32
CA THR A 405 -8.59 -35.86 -1.76
C THR A 405 -8.70 -35.94 -3.28
N VAL A 406 -7.64 -35.62 -4.01
CA VAL A 406 -7.59 -35.72 -5.48
C VAL A 406 -7.77 -37.16 -5.93
N TYR A 407 -7.09 -38.11 -5.28
CA TYR A 407 -7.31 -39.56 -5.52
C TYR A 407 -8.79 -39.96 -5.39
N MET A 408 -9.46 -39.52 -4.33
CA MET A 408 -10.88 -39.83 -4.12
C MET A 408 -11.79 -39.17 -5.17
N GLN A 409 -11.42 -37.97 -5.67
CA GLN A 409 -12.12 -37.35 -6.80
C GLN A 409 -11.96 -38.17 -8.08
N ILE A 410 -10.75 -38.64 -8.39
CA ILE A 410 -10.49 -39.51 -9.54
C ILE A 410 -11.35 -40.76 -9.49
N VAL A 411 -11.37 -41.48 -8.34
CA VAL A 411 -12.17 -42.69 -8.17
C VAL A 411 -13.66 -42.39 -8.40
N ARG A 412 -14.20 -41.32 -7.83
CA ARG A 412 -15.59 -40.92 -8.05
C ARG A 412 -15.86 -40.61 -9.51
N ARG A 413 -14.98 -39.89 -10.17
CA ARG A 413 -15.12 -39.48 -11.56
C ARG A 413 -15.12 -40.70 -12.49
N ILE A 414 -14.24 -41.67 -12.25
CA ILE A 414 -14.21 -42.92 -13.05
C ILE A 414 -15.52 -43.70 -12.88
N ARG A 415 -16.03 -43.85 -11.66
CA ARG A 415 -17.31 -44.52 -11.40
C ARG A 415 -18.49 -43.79 -12.03
N GLU A 416 -18.51 -42.48 -12.03
CA GLU A 416 -19.54 -41.65 -12.69
C GLU A 416 -19.51 -41.87 -14.21
N LEU A 417 -18.33 -41.77 -14.83
CA LEU A 417 -18.14 -41.97 -16.27
C LEU A 417 -18.51 -43.37 -16.69
N PHE A 418 -18.21 -44.39 -15.88
CA PHE A 418 -18.61 -45.76 -16.13
C PHE A 418 -20.13 -45.93 -16.10
N LYS A 419 -20.79 -45.43 -15.04
CA LYS A 419 -22.26 -45.50 -14.92
C LYS A 419 -22.99 -44.79 -16.07
N SER A 420 -22.41 -43.68 -16.60
CA SER A 420 -22.95 -42.94 -17.74
C SER A 420 -22.66 -43.57 -19.09
N GLY A 421 -21.99 -44.75 -19.14
CA GLY A 421 -21.62 -45.44 -20.37
C GLY A 421 -20.55 -44.75 -21.23
N ARG A 422 -19.84 -43.76 -20.66
CA ARG A 422 -18.80 -43.00 -21.36
C ARG A 422 -17.45 -43.73 -21.37
N ILE A 423 -17.20 -44.65 -20.46
CA ILE A 423 -16.01 -45.50 -20.43
C ILE A 423 -16.32 -46.80 -21.14
N LYS A 424 -15.74 -47.02 -22.32
CA LYS A 424 -15.91 -48.23 -23.14
C LYS A 424 -14.62 -49.04 -23.35
N THR A 425 -13.48 -48.45 -23.04
CA THR A 425 -12.12 -48.97 -23.22
C THR A 425 -11.35 -49.00 -21.92
N ASN A 426 -10.13 -49.54 -21.95
CA ASN A 426 -9.19 -49.41 -20.85
C ASN A 426 -8.83 -47.93 -20.60
N LEU A 427 -8.39 -47.59 -19.38
CA LEU A 427 -8.11 -46.22 -18.98
C LEU A 427 -6.65 -46.05 -18.54
N GLU A 428 -6.10 -44.94 -18.92
CA GLU A 428 -4.86 -44.44 -18.36
C GLU A 428 -5.14 -43.16 -17.54
N ILE A 429 -4.60 -43.12 -16.36
CA ILE A 429 -4.75 -41.98 -15.44
C ILE A 429 -3.39 -41.28 -15.34
N GLU A 430 -3.30 -40.06 -15.85
CA GLU A 430 -2.12 -39.22 -15.66
C GLU A 430 -2.28 -38.37 -14.41
N VAL A 431 -1.31 -38.43 -13.47
CA VAL A 431 -1.38 -37.77 -12.17
C VAL A 431 -0.01 -37.30 -11.68
N HIS A 432 -0.04 -36.32 -10.80
CA HIS A 432 1.15 -35.89 -10.07
C HIS A 432 1.68 -37.00 -9.11
N PRO A 433 3.02 -37.08 -8.85
CA PRO A 433 3.61 -38.10 -7.96
C PRO A 433 2.95 -38.22 -6.59
N GLU A 434 2.56 -37.10 -5.98
CA GLU A 434 1.88 -37.08 -4.68
C GLU A 434 0.47 -37.69 -4.68
N VAL A 435 -0.17 -37.76 -5.83
CA VAL A 435 -1.47 -38.46 -6.00
C VAL A 435 -1.24 -39.92 -6.32
N ALA A 436 -0.23 -40.21 -7.14
CA ALA A 436 0.13 -41.58 -7.56
C ALA A 436 0.37 -42.51 -6.38
N GLN A 437 0.93 -42.05 -5.25
CA GLN A 437 1.15 -42.85 -4.04
C GLN A 437 -0.12 -43.47 -3.47
N TYR A 438 -1.30 -42.88 -3.75
CA TYR A 438 -2.60 -43.43 -3.31
C TYR A 438 -3.24 -44.37 -4.35
N LEU A 439 -2.78 -44.35 -5.60
CA LEU A 439 -3.24 -45.22 -6.69
C LEU A 439 -2.37 -46.50 -6.75
N THR A 440 -2.33 -47.22 -5.64
CA THR A 440 -1.55 -48.47 -5.55
C THR A 440 -2.08 -49.53 -6.51
N LYS A 441 -1.25 -50.54 -6.83
CA LYS A 441 -1.64 -51.63 -7.71
C LYS A 441 -2.96 -52.28 -7.28
N ALA A 442 -3.13 -52.57 -6.00
CA ALA A 442 -4.35 -53.15 -5.44
C ALA A 442 -5.59 -52.24 -5.64
N VAL A 443 -5.41 -50.90 -5.49
CA VAL A 443 -6.50 -49.95 -5.72
C VAL A 443 -6.90 -49.90 -7.21
N LEU A 444 -5.94 -49.95 -8.10
CA LEU A 444 -6.19 -49.94 -9.56
C LEU A 444 -6.86 -51.25 -10.01
N GLU A 445 -6.41 -52.38 -9.46
CA GLU A 445 -7.04 -53.68 -9.76
C GLU A 445 -8.48 -53.72 -9.27
N ASN A 446 -8.75 -53.37 -8.00
CA ASN A 446 -10.11 -53.32 -7.46
C ASN A 446 -11.03 -52.34 -8.23
N LEU A 447 -10.51 -51.18 -8.58
CA LEU A 447 -11.29 -50.23 -9.37
C LEU A 447 -11.54 -50.75 -10.77
N GLY A 448 -10.54 -51.34 -11.40
CA GLY A 448 -10.63 -51.97 -12.73
C GLY A 448 -11.65 -53.10 -12.74
N GLU A 449 -11.62 -54.01 -11.77
CA GLU A 449 -12.62 -55.10 -11.59
C GLU A 449 -14.03 -54.52 -11.45
N SER A 450 -14.21 -53.47 -10.66
CA SER A 450 -15.53 -52.81 -10.44
C SER A 450 -16.16 -52.24 -11.69
N ILE A 451 -15.36 -51.90 -12.73
CA ILE A 451 -15.82 -51.34 -13.98
C ILE A 451 -15.59 -52.27 -15.21
N GLY A 452 -15.00 -53.44 -14.98
CA GLY A 452 -14.71 -54.42 -16.02
C GLY A 452 -13.70 -53.92 -17.08
N ARG A 453 -12.72 -53.10 -16.68
CA ARG A 453 -11.70 -52.50 -17.55
C ARG A 453 -10.34 -52.43 -16.85
N LYS A 454 -9.25 -52.49 -17.60
CA LYS A 454 -7.91 -52.25 -17.05
C LYS A 454 -7.66 -50.78 -16.83
N ILE A 455 -7.01 -50.44 -15.74
CA ILE A 455 -6.61 -49.06 -15.38
C ILE A 455 -5.10 -49.07 -15.15
N SER A 456 -4.42 -48.19 -15.85
CA SER A 456 -2.99 -47.90 -15.68
C SER A 456 -2.78 -46.43 -15.19
N ILE A 457 -1.61 -46.16 -14.66
CA ILE A 457 -1.22 -44.79 -14.29
C ILE A 457 0.05 -44.37 -15.00
N VAL A 458 0.08 -43.09 -15.34
CA VAL A 458 1.28 -42.36 -15.79
C VAL A 458 1.56 -41.28 -14.74
N VAL A 459 2.78 -41.29 -14.22
CA VAL A 459 3.20 -40.29 -13.24
C VAL A 459 3.90 -39.16 -13.96
N ASN A 460 3.29 -37.97 -13.92
CA ASN A 460 3.82 -36.77 -14.56
C ASN A 460 4.06 -35.66 -13.52
N PRO A 461 5.32 -35.34 -13.17
CA PRO A 461 5.62 -34.27 -12.22
C PRO A 461 5.34 -32.85 -12.74
N GLN A 462 5.06 -32.70 -14.04
CA GLN A 462 4.74 -31.41 -14.66
C GLN A 462 3.27 -31.04 -14.55
N ILE A 463 2.38 -32.01 -14.26
CA ILE A 463 0.96 -31.72 -14.05
C ILE A 463 0.75 -31.08 -12.68
N SER A 464 -0.22 -30.17 -12.59
CA SER A 464 -0.60 -29.60 -11.28
C SER A 464 -0.93 -30.72 -10.29
N ARG A 465 -0.59 -30.53 -9.02
CA ARG A 465 -0.92 -31.48 -7.94
C ARG A 465 -2.41 -31.84 -7.87
N GLU A 466 -3.28 -30.89 -8.20
CA GLU A 466 -4.73 -31.07 -8.25
C GLU A 466 -5.25 -31.52 -9.61
N GLY A 467 -4.38 -31.46 -10.62
CA GLY A 467 -4.70 -31.86 -11.99
C GLY A 467 -4.62 -33.38 -12.18
N TYR A 468 -5.49 -33.88 -13.06
CA TYR A 468 -5.39 -35.23 -13.59
C TYR A 468 -6.03 -35.30 -14.97
N SER A 469 -5.59 -36.27 -15.76
CA SER A 469 -6.26 -36.61 -17.01
C SER A 469 -6.69 -38.08 -17.02
N LEU A 470 -7.78 -38.36 -17.73
CA LEU A 470 -8.32 -39.71 -17.96
C LEU A 470 -8.32 -39.96 -19.46
N MET A 471 -7.45 -40.83 -19.92
CA MET A 471 -7.30 -41.15 -21.34
C MET A 471 -7.80 -42.54 -21.63
N ALA A 472 -8.54 -42.69 -22.75
CA ALA A 472 -8.96 -43.99 -23.25
C ALA A 472 -7.79 -44.65 -23.98
N ILE A 473 -7.48 -45.91 -23.63
CA ILE A 473 -6.46 -46.69 -24.31
C ILE A 473 -7.20 -47.67 -25.24
N THR A 474 -6.97 -47.51 -26.53
CA THR A 474 -7.33 -48.56 -27.54
C THR A 474 -6.21 -49.57 -27.56
N GLU A 475 -6.54 -50.86 -27.33
CA GLU A 475 -5.61 -51.98 -27.51
C GLU A 475 -5.05 -52.02 -28.94
#